data_844dfd1cb77645a0c5326e982fab326a
#
_entry.id   844dfd1cb77645a0c5326e982fab326a
#
_cell.length_a   1.000
_cell.length_b   1.000
_cell.length_c   1.000
_cell.angle_alpha   90.00
_cell.angle_beta   90.00
_cell.angle_gamma   90.00
#
_symmetry.space_group_name_H-M   'P 1'
#
loop_
_entity.id
_entity.type
_entity.pdbx_description
1 polymer ?
#
loop_
_entity_poly.entity_id
_entity_poly.type
_entity_poly.pdbx_seq_one_letter_code
_entity_poly.pdbx_strand_id
1 'polypeptide(L)'
;MVGGGIFGLACAWELARRGARVRLIEADRLGAGSSGGTVGALAPHVPEPWNDKKALQRDALVAAEGWWAEVAAAGGVDPGYGRTGRLQPLVEGPALDDRIAAARARWRGFAMWREAAPRGPLVPDSATGWLADDITARIAPRRALAALAAAIRAAGGEIVEGAGAQHPDRLDAGGGPVIWATGAPGLADLSADLGRAMGNGVKGQSALLGFAAPDAPQVFADGLHIVPHADGTVAIGSTSERDAVTPGPDAQLDALIARAVAICPALAGAEVIDRWAGVRPRALSRAPLVGAWPGRPGHFIANGGFKIGFAMAPPVAGMLADLLLTGADRIPAGFHPDERPA
;
A
#
# COMPACT_ATOMS: atom_id res chain seq x y z
N MET A 1 -5.65 -7.53 17.48
CA MET A 1 -4.98 -6.67 16.49
C MET A 1 -4.90 -5.26 17.02
N VAL A 2 -3.78 -4.59 16.87
CA VAL A 2 -3.61 -3.17 17.23
C VAL A 2 -3.19 -2.39 16.00
N GLY A 3 -4.00 -1.38 15.62
CA GLY A 3 -3.83 -0.53 14.45
C GLY A 3 -4.81 -0.84 13.32
N GLY A 4 -5.62 0.16 12.95
CA GLY A 4 -6.66 0.12 11.91
C GLY A 4 -6.19 0.61 10.53
N GLY A 5 -4.90 0.48 10.23
CA GLY A 5 -4.35 0.67 8.89
C GLY A 5 -4.51 -0.55 8.00
N ILE A 6 -3.99 -0.47 6.78
CA ILE A 6 -4.17 -1.53 5.77
C ILE A 6 -3.62 -2.89 6.23
N PHE A 7 -2.47 -2.95 6.91
CA PHE A 7 -1.92 -4.22 7.39
C PHE A 7 -2.75 -4.81 8.54
N GLY A 8 -3.18 -3.97 9.50
CA GLY A 8 -4.02 -4.43 10.60
C GLY A 8 -5.36 -4.97 10.12
N LEU A 9 -6.04 -4.24 9.24
CA LEU A 9 -7.32 -4.68 8.68
C LEU A 9 -7.18 -5.93 7.80
N ALA A 10 -6.13 -6.01 6.97
CA ALA A 10 -5.90 -7.19 6.13
C ALA A 10 -5.61 -8.45 6.97
N CYS A 11 -4.77 -8.34 8.00
CA CYS A 11 -4.50 -9.46 8.93
C CYS A 11 -5.76 -9.85 9.72
N ALA A 12 -6.55 -8.87 10.17
CA ALA A 12 -7.81 -9.12 10.87
C ALA A 12 -8.80 -9.87 9.97
N TRP A 13 -8.97 -9.44 8.71
CA TRP A 13 -9.81 -10.11 7.73
C TRP A 13 -9.33 -11.53 7.45
N GLU A 14 -8.02 -11.71 7.19
CA GLU A 14 -7.46 -13.02 6.86
C GLU A 14 -7.64 -14.03 7.99
N LEU A 15 -7.46 -13.60 9.24
CA LEU A 15 -7.70 -14.44 10.42
C LEU A 15 -9.20 -14.72 10.62
N ALA A 16 -10.06 -13.72 10.49
CA ALA A 16 -11.50 -13.88 10.68
C ALA A 16 -12.12 -14.83 9.64
N ARG A 17 -11.77 -14.69 8.36
CA ARG A 17 -12.27 -15.59 7.31
C ARG A 17 -11.79 -17.04 7.44
N ARG A 18 -10.70 -17.26 8.21
CA ARG A 18 -10.20 -18.60 8.57
C ARG A 18 -10.76 -19.10 9.90
N GLY A 19 -11.76 -18.43 10.46
CA GLY A 19 -12.51 -18.88 11.66
C GLY A 19 -11.91 -18.43 13.00
N ALA A 20 -10.88 -17.59 13.03
CA ALA A 20 -10.37 -17.04 14.27
C ALA A 20 -11.31 -15.94 14.81
N ARG A 21 -11.46 -15.87 16.14
CA ARG A 21 -12.09 -14.72 16.79
C ARG A 21 -11.13 -13.54 16.78
N VAL A 22 -11.53 -12.44 16.16
CA VAL A 22 -10.67 -11.28 15.97
C VAL A 22 -11.27 -10.06 16.65
N ARG A 23 -10.43 -9.33 17.40
CA ARG A 23 -10.69 -7.98 17.88
C ARG A 23 -9.61 -7.06 17.36
N LEU A 24 -10.00 -6.01 16.62
CA LEU A 24 -9.12 -4.96 16.15
C LEU A 24 -9.36 -3.69 16.98
N ILE A 25 -8.29 -3.11 17.48
CA ILE A 25 -8.29 -1.88 18.28
C ILE A 25 -7.54 -0.80 17.52
N GLU A 26 -8.19 0.33 17.27
CA GLU A 26 -7.62 1.50 16.60
C GLU A 26 -7.64 2.70 17.57
N ALA A 27 -6.55 3.43 17.60
CA ALA A 27 -6.37 4.54 18.52
C ALA A 27 -7.33 5.70 18.27
N ASP A 28 -7.58 6.05 17.03
CA ASP A 28 -8.44 7.17 16.60
C ASP A 28 -9.58 6.60 15.72
N ARG A 29 -9.42 6.61 14.42
CA ARG A 29 -10.36 6.08 13.43
C ARG A 29 -9.62 5.21 12.40
N LEU A 30 -10.33 4.30 11.77
CA LEU A 30 -9.74 3.47 10.71
C LEU A 30 -9.08 4.35 9.63
N GLY A 31 -7.84 4.05 9.32
CA GLY A 31 -7.07 4.79 8.32
C GLY A 31 -6.58 6.17 8.77
N ALA A 32 -6.64 6.53 10.05
CA ALA A 32 -6.10 7.81 10.56
C ALA A 32 -4.61 8.02 10.20
N GLY A 33 -3.85 6.93 10.12
CA GLY A 33 -2.46 6.94 9.69
C GLY A 33 -2.27 7.02 8.17
N SER A 34 -1.13 6.52 7.70
CA SER A 34 -0.74 6.61 6.27
C SER A 34 -1.64 5.87 5.29
N SER A 35 -2.50 4.98 5.77
CA SER A 35 -3.43 4.22 4.93
C SER A 35 -4.66 5.03 4.48
N GLY A 36 -4.96 6.17 5.12
CA GLY A 36 -6.07 7.05 4.73
C GLY A 36 -5.76 8.02 3.60
N GLY A 37 -4.63 7.85 2.91
CA GLY A 37 -4.26 8.64 1.73
C GLY A 37 -5.20 8.44 0.54
N THR A 38 -4.89 9.11 -0.57
CA THR A 38 -5.78 9.14 -1.75
C THR A 38 -5.26 8.32 -2.93
N VAL A 39 -3.95 8.05 -3.05
CA VAL A 39 -3.32 7.59 -4.31
C VAL A 39 -3.72 6.17 -4.70
N GLY A 40 -3.42 5.17 -3.88
CA GLY A 40 -3.83 3.79 -4.14
C GLY A 40 -3.21 3.11 -5.38
N ALA A 41 -1.99 3.48 -5.75
CA ALA A 41 -1.27 2.83 -6.84
C ALA A 41 -0.77 1.43 -6.43
N LEU A 42 -1.19 0.41 -7.16
CA LEU A 42 -0.73 -0.97 -7.04
C LEU A 42 0.17 -1.28 -8.25
N ALA A 43 1.42 -0.84 -8.19
CA ALA A 43 2.34 -0.91 -9.31
C ALA A 43 3.56 -1.80 -9.00
N PRO A 44 4.07 -2.57 -9.98
CA PRO A 44 5.25 -3.40 -9.79
C PRO A 44 6.52 -2.55 -9.67
N HIS A 45 7.51 -3.10 -8.99
CA HIS A 45 8.89 -2.63 -9.15
C HIS A 45 9.41 -2.96 -10.56
N VAL A 46 10.40 -2.22 -11.02
CA VAL A 46 11.10 -2.57 -12.26
C VAL A 46 11.59 -4.02 -12.20
N PRO A 47 11.44 -4.81 -13.28
CA PRO A 47 11.71 -6.24 -13.24
C PRO A 47 13.20 -6.59 -13.09
N GLU A 48 14.11 -5.69 -13.38
CA GLU A 48 15.56 -5.91 -13.30
C GLU A 48 16.24 -5.10 -12.17
N PRO A 49 17.27 -5.62 -11.48
CA PRO A 49 17.55 -7.05 -11.34
C PRO A 49 16.41 -7.76 -10.59
N TRP A 50 16.16 -9.02 -10.92
CA TRP A 50 15.10 -9.80 -10.27
C TRP A 50 15.54 -10.33 -8.91
N ASN A 51 14.63 -10.37 -7.93
CA ASN A 51 14.85 -10.95 -6.61
C ASN A 51 13.53 -11.42 -5.97
N ASP A 52 13.60 -12.12 -4.84
CA ASP A 52 12.46 -12.72 -4.15
C ASP A 52 11.42 -11.70 -3.69
N LYS A 53 11.85 -10.51 -3.24
CA LYS A 53 10.94 -9.42 -2.88
C LYS A 53 10.10 -8.96 -4.06
N LYS A 54 10.69 -8.84 -5.26
CA LYS A 54 9.96 -8.49 -6.48
C LYS A 54 9.06 -9.64 -6.94
N ALA A 55 9.49 -10.90 -6.72
CA ALA A 55 8.66 -12.06 -6.98
C ALA A 55 7.41 -12.07 -6.10
N LEU A 56 7.58 -11.86 -4.80
CA LEU A 56 6.46 -11.76 -3.85
C LEU A 56 5.51 -10.60 -4.21
N GLN A 57 6.05 -9.43 -4.53
CA GLN A 57 5.22 -8.29 -4.95
C GLN A 57 4.45 -8.58 -6.24
N ARG A 58 5.09 -9.20 -7.25
CA ARG A 58 4.42 -9.62 -8.47
C ARG A 58 3.28 -10.59 -8.16
N ASP A 59 3.51 -11.60 -7.33
CA ASP A 59 2.49 -12.58 -6.96
C ASP A 59 1.33 -11.93 -6.20
N ALA A 60 1.62 -10.96 -5.35
CA ALA A 60 0.63 -10.14 -4.68
C ALA A 60 -0.24 -9.34 -5.67
N LEU A 61 0.39 -8.70 -6.67
CA LEU A 61 -0.34 -7.94 -7.70
C LEU A 61 -1.20 -8.87 -8.58
N VAL A 62 -0.70 -10.05 -8.94
CA VAL A 62 -1.46 -11.04 -9.71
C VAL A 62 -2.69 -11.51 -8.93
N ALA A 63 -2.54 -11.81 -7.66
CA ALA A 63 -3.62 -12.30 -6.79
C ALA A 63 -4.59 -11.19 -6.32
N ALA A 64 -4.23 -9.92 -6.45
CA ALA A 64 -4.97 -8.80 -5.85
C ALA A 64 -6.43 -8.73 -6.30
N GLU A 65 -6.73 -9.02 -7.56
CA GLU A 65 -8.09 -8.96 -8.09
C GLU A 65 -9.02 -9.93 -7.37
N GLY A 66 -8.64 -11.21 -7.27
CA GLY A 66 -9.42 -12.23 -6.56
C GLY A 66 -9.56 -11.92 -5.07
N TRP A 67 -8.48 -11.47 -4.44
CA TRP A 67 -8.50 -11.15 -3.01
C TRP A 67 -9.43 -9.97 -2.68
N TRP A 68 -9.39 -8.89 -3.47
CA TRP A 68 -10.28 -7.75 -3.27
C TRP A 68 -11.74 -8.05 -3.64
N ALA A 69 -11.97 -8.94 -4.61
CA ALA A 69 -13.31 -9.44 -4.92
C ALA A 69 -13.90 -10.24 -3.75
N GLU A 70 -13.10 -11.09 -3.09
CA GLU A 70 -13.53 -11.81 -1.88
C GLU A 70 -13.86 -10.85 -0.73
N VAL A 71 -13.06 -9.81 -0.49
CA VAL A 71 -13.33 -8.77 0.50
C VAL A 71 -14.64 -8.05 0.20
N ALA A 72 -14.84 -7.65 -1.06
CA ALA A 72 -16.08 -6.97 -1.49
C ALA A 72 -17.31 -7.87 -1.32
N ALA A 73 -17.22 -9.13 -1.71
CA ALA A 73 -18.31 -10.10 -1.57
C ALA A 73 -18.69 -10.34 -0.11
N ALA A 74 -17.70 -10.45 0.78
CA ALA A 74 -17.94 -10.70 2.20
C ALA A 74 -18.57 -9.51 2.93
N GLY A 75 -18.15 -8.29 2.61
CA GLY A 75 -18.58 -7.07 3.31
C GLY A 75 -19.66 -6.25 2.57
N GLY A 76 -19.96 -6.57 1.33
CA GLY A 76 -20.90 -5.81 0.50
C GLY A 76 -20.42 -4.40 0.14
N VAL A 77 -19.12 -4.10 0.29
CA VAL A 77 -18.54 -2.77 0.01
C VAL A 77 -17.48 -2.89 -1.07
N ASP A 78 -17.62 -2.13 -2.14
CA ASP A 78 -16.63 -2.07 -3.23
C ASP A 78 -15.37 -1.33 -2.79
N PRO A 79 -14.17 -1.97 -2.82
CA PRO A 79 -12.90 -1.35 -2.45
C PRO A 79 -12.38 -0.34 -3.49
N GLY A 80 -13.01 -0.21 -4.65
CA GLY A 80 -12.54 0.60 -5.77
C GLY A 80 -11.31 0.01 -6.47
N TYR A 81 -11.14 -1.31 -6.41
CA TYR A 81 -10.08 -2.00 -7.16
C TYR A 81 -10.36 -1.99 -8.66
N GLY A 82 -9.32 -1.83 -9.46
CA GLY A 82 -9.39 -1.98 -10.92
C GLY A 82 -8.01 -2.17 -11.53
N ARG A 83 -7.88 -3.18 -12.40
CA ARG A 83 -6.65 -3.41 -13.16
C ARG A 83 -6.74 -2.64 -14.47
N THR A 84 -6.31 -1.38 -14.45
CA THR A 84 -6.38 -0.47 -15.60
C THR A 84 -5.03 -0.27 -16.30
N GLY A 85 -3.97 -0.90 -15.77
CA GLY A 85 -2.62 -0.73 -16.31
C GLY A 85 -1.98 0.61 -15.92
N ARG A 86 -0.82 0.86 -16.49
CA ARG A 86 -0.05 2.10 -16.26
C ARG A 86 0.55 2.60 -17.57
N LEU A 87 0.62 3.92 -17.70
CA LEU A 87 1.27 4.64 -18.77
C LEU A 87 2.38 5.53 -18.20
N GLN A 88 3.54 5.54 -18.86
CA GLN A 88 4.69 6.33 -18.47
C GLN A 88 5.26 7.02 -19.72
N PRO A 89 5.77 8.27 -19.63
CA PRO A 89 6.61 8.80 -20.69
C PRO A 89 7.77 7.85 -20.96
N LEU A 90 8.01 7.55 -22.22
CA LEU A 90 9.09 6.66 -22.62
C LEU A 90 10.43 7.38 -22.43
N VAL A 91 11.34 6.74 -21.72
CA VAL A 91 12.73 7.16 -21.63
C VAL A 91 13.56 6.10 -22.35
N GLU A 92 14.01 6.43 -23.55
CA GLU A 92 14.88 5.55 -24.33
C GLU A 92 16.23 5.35 -23.64
N GLY A 93 16.77 4.17 -23.77
CA GLY A 93 18.06 3.83 -23.20
C GLY A 93 18.41 2.36 -23.42
N PRO A 94 19.68 1.98 -23.27
CA PRO A 94 20.16 0.63 -23.62
C PRO A 94 19.50 -0.48 -22.81
N ALA A 95 18.96 -0.19 -21.63
CA ALA A 95 18.31 -1.17 -20.76
C ALA A 95 16.79 -1.32 -20.99
N LEU A 96 16.19 -0.58 -21.94
CA LEU A 96 14.73 -0.59 -22.08
C LEU A 96 14.22 -1.92 -22.67
N ASP A 97 14.90 -2.45 -23.69
CA ASP A 97 14.52 -3.73 -24.28
C ASP A 97 14.71 -4.89 -23.31
N ASP A 98 15.79 -4.86 -22.53
CA ASP A 98 16.03 -5.84 -21.45
C ASP A 98 14.93 -5.76 -20.40
N ARG A 99 14.49 -4.57 -20.03
CA ARG A 99 13.37 -4.34 -19.10
C ARG A 99 12.07 -4.91 -19.62
N ILE A 100 11.71 -4.65 -20.85
CA ILE A 100 10.51 -5.18 -21.51
C ILE A 100 10.58 -6.72 -21.59
N ALA A 101 11.71 -7.28 -21.98
CA ALA A 101 11.93 -8.72 -22.01
C ALA A 101 11.84 -9.35 -20.60
N ALA A 102 12.45 -8.72 -19.60
CA ALA A 102 12.38 -9.16 -18.21
C ALA A 102 10.95 -9.12 -17.64
N ALA A 103 10.16 -8.10 -17.98
CA ALA A 103 8.75 -8.04 -17.60
C ALA A 103 7.97 -9.22 -18.19
N ARG A 104 8.10 -9.46 -19.50
CA ARG A 104 7.46 -10.61 -20.18
C ARG A 104 7.85 -11.96 -19.55
N ALA A 105 9.13 -12.13 -19.20
CA ALA A 105 9.62 -13.37 -18.61
C ALA A 105 9.16 -13.58 -17.15
N ARG A 106 8.91 -12.49 -16.39
CA ARG A 106 8.76 -12.54 -14.93
C ARG A 106 7.34 -12.27 -14.43
N TRP A 107 6.47 -11.61 -15.19
CA TRP A 107 5.17 -11.12 -14.72
C TRP A 107 3.98 -12.07 -14.96
N ARG A 108 4.25 -13.38 -15.21
CA ARG A 108 3.21 -14.42 -15.26
C ARG A 108 2.02 -14.09 -16.18
N GLY A 109 2.29 -13.78 -17.44
CA GLY A 109 1.28 -13.48 -18.47
C GLY A 109 0.97 -11.98 -18.61
N PHE A 110 1.40 -11.14 -17.67
CA PHE A 110 1.37 -9.70 -17.83
C PHE A 110 2.62 -9.20 -18.56
N ALA A 111 2.50 -8.02 -19.17
CA ALA A 111 3.54 -7.48 -20.04
C ALA A 111 3.81 -5.98 -19.83
N MET A 112 4.92 -5.56 -20.38
CA MET A 112 5.28 -4.16 -20.57
C MET A 112 5.62 -3.98 -22.05
N TRP A 113 5.23 -2.86 -22.66
CA TRP A 113 5.47 -2.60 -24.09
C TRP A 113 5.60 -1.10 -24.38
N ARG A 114 6.23 -0.77 -25.53
CA ARG A 114 6.18 0.57 -26.10
C ARG A 114 4.78 0.81 -26.65
N GLU A 115 4.13 1.88 -26.19
CA GLU A 115 2.81 2.30 -26.67
C GLU A 115 2.99 3.48 -27.65
N ALA A 116 2.49 3.32 -28.86
CA ALA A 116 2.66 4.33 -29.91
C ALA A 116 1.53 5.37 -29.94
N ALA A 117 0.33 4.98 -29.49
CA ALA A 117 -0.86 5.82 -29.59
C ALA A 117 -1.79 5.58 -28.40
N PRO A 118 -1.43 6.01 -27.18
CA PRO A 118 -2.28 5.85 -26.01
C PRO A 118 -3.59 6.59 -26.20
N ARG A 119 -4.65 6.00 -25.66
CA ARG A 119 -6.00 6.56 -25.78
C ARG A 119 -6.54 6.94 -24.40
N GLY A 120 -7.48 7.89 -24.40
CA GLY A 120 -8.16 8.33 -23.20
C GLY A 120 -7.78 9.73 -22.75
N PRO A 121 -8.41 10.22 -21.68
CA PRO A 121 -8.23 11.61 -21.25
C PRO A 121 -6.97 11.86 -20.44
N LEU A 122 -6.32 10.83 -19.90
CA LEU A 122 -5.10 10.94 -19.06
C LEU A 122 -3.89 10.36 -19.79
N VAL A 123 -3.36 11.12 -20.75
CA VAL A 123 -2.13 10.77 -21.46
C VAL A 123 -1.05 11.76 -21.02
N PRO A 124 0.08 11.31 -20.47
CA PRO A 124 1.17 12.19 -20.12
C PRO A 124 1.87 12.72 -21.37
N ASP A 125 2.30 13.98 -21.32
CA ASP A 125 3.12 14.53 -22.40
C ASP A 125 4.42 13.74 -22.57
N SER A 126 4.76 13.41 -23.81
CA SER A 126 5.99 12.72 -24.16
C SER A 126 6.42 13.03 -25.60
N ALA A 127 7.68 13.38 -25.78
CA ALA A 127 8.28 13.59 -27.09
C ALA A 127 8.77 12.29 -27.76
N THR A 128 8.92 11.21 -26.99
CA THR A 128 9.55 9.95 -27.42
C THR A 128 8.59 8.76 -27.44
N GLY A 129 7.30 8.99 -27.11
CA GLY A 129 6.29 7.93 -26.97
C GLY A 129 6.10 7.48 -25.51
N TRP A 130 5.51 6.32 -25.32
CA TRP A 130 5.09 5.85 -23.99
C TRP A 130 5.49 4.42 -23.73
N LEU A 131 5.65 4.11 -22.44
CA LEU A 131 5.81 2.76 -21.92
C LEU A 131 4.55 2.38 -21.15
N ALA A 132 3.91 1.28 -21.53
CA ALA A 132 2.70 0.79 -20.92
C ALA A 132 2.92 -0.54 -20.23
N ASP A 133 2.12 -0.85 -19.20
CA ASP A 133 2.01 -2.19 -18.60
C ASP A 133 0.56 -2.49 -18.19
N ASP A 134 0.23 -3.78 -18.13
CA ASP A 134 -1.11 -4.30 -17.81
C ASP A 134 -1.19 -5.01 -16.45
N ILE A 135 -0.10 -5.18 -15.71
CA ILE A 135 -0.11 -5.75 -14.36
C ILE A 135 -0.51 -4.72 -13.30
N THR A 136 -0.29 -3.46 -13.57
CA THR A 136 -0.59 -2.37 -12.65
C THR A 136 -2.10 -2.24 -12.43
N ALA A 137 -2.48 -2.08 -11.15
CA ALA A 137 -3.85 -1.87 -10.73
C ALA A 137 -3.95 -0.65 -9.82
N ARG A 138 -5.17 -0.19 -9.60
CA ARG A 138 -5.51 0.84 -8.62
C ARG A 138 -6.36 0.27 -7.50
N ILE A 139 -6.43 0.98 -6.39
CA ILE A 139 -7.41 0.79 -5.33
C ILE A 139 -7.79 2.16 -4.75
N ALA A 140 -9.03 2.35 -4.32
CA ALA A 140 -9.41 3.55 -3.58
C ALA A 140 -9.09 3.32 -2.07
N PRO A 141 -8.03 3.91 -1.50
CA PRO A 141 -7.53 3.51 -0.18
C PRO A 141 -8.57 3.53 0.92
N ARG A 142 -9.34 4.60 1.03
CA ARG A 142 -10.36 4.75 2.08
C ARG A 142 -11.53 3.78 1.89
N ARG A 143 -11.94 3.52 0.64
CA ARG A 143 -12.97 2.51 0.32
C ARG A 143 -12.47 1.10 0.63
N ALA A 144 -11.22 0.81 0.33
CA ALA A 144 -10.60 -0.47 0.64
C ALA A 144 -10.55 -0.75 2.15
N LEU A 145 -10.24 0.25 2.97
CA LEU A 145 -10.30 0.11 4.43
C LEU A 145 -11.74 -0.12 4.91
N ALA A 146 -12.72 0.61 4.34
CA ALA A 146 -14.14 0.41 4.66
C ALA A 146 -14.62 -0.99 4.24
N ALA A 147 -14.21 -1.48 3.07
CA ALA A 147 -14.53 -2.83 2.60
C ALA A 147 -13.97 -3.92 3.53
N LEU A 148 -12.71 -3.79 3.94
CA LEU A 148 -12.09 -4.70 4.92
C LEU A 148 -12.82 -4.66 6.26
N ALA A 149 -13.15 -3.48 6.76
CA ALA A 149 -13.88 -3.35 8.03
C ALA A 149 -15.27 -3.99 7.96
N ALA A 150 -15.98 -3.83 6.85
CA ALA A 150 -17.27 -4.48 6.61
C ALA A 150 -17.12 -6.00 6.55
N ALA A 151 -16.13 -6.51 5.83
CA ALA A 151 -15.85 -7.94 5.73
C ALA A 151 -15.49 -8.57 7.08
N ILE A 152 -14.66 -7.89 7.89
CA ILE A 152 -14.31 -8.33 9.26
C ILE A 152 -15.56 -8.43 10.13
N ARG A 153 -16.43 -7.41 10.11
CA ARG A 153 -17.69 -7.42 10.89
C ARG A 153 -18.64 -8.51 10.42
N ALA A 154 -18.76 -8.71 9.11
CA ALA A 154 -19.58 -9.78 8.53
C ALA A 154 -19.07 -11.18 8.94
N ALA A 155 -17.76 -11.35 9.13
CA ALA A 155 -17.16 -12.58 9.66
C ALA A 155 -17.21 -12.69 11.20
N GLY A 156 -17.92 -11.78 11.90
CA GLY A 156 -18.05 -11.79 13.36
C GLY A 156 -16.89 -11.17 14.13
N GLY A 157 -15.97 -10.49 13.45
CA GLY A 157 -14.88 -9.75 14.07
C GLY A 157 -15.34 -8.43 14.69
N GLU A 158 -14.72 -8.06 15.81
CA GLU A 158 -14.96 -6.80 16.53
C GLU A 158 -13.95 -5.73 16.07
N ILE A 159 -14.42 -4.50 15.86
CA ILE A 159 -13.57 -3.33 15.59
C ILE A 159 -13.92 -2.24 16.58
N VAL A 160 -12.93 -1.78 17.34
CA VAL A 160 -13.03 -0.70 18.33
C VAL A 160 -12.18 0.47 17.85
N GLU A 161 -12.82 1.61 17.59
CA GLU A 161 -12.18 2.87 17.22
C GLU A 161 -12.17 3.83 18.43
N GLY A 162 -11.27 4.83 18.44
CA GLY A 162 -11.17 5.81 19.50
C GLY A 162 -10.62 5.26 20.82
N ALA A 163 -9.92 4.13 20.78
CA ALA A 163 -9.42 3.46 21.99
C ALA A 163 -8.14 4.10 22.59
N GLY A 164 -7.63 5.16 21.98
CA GLY A 164 -6.33 5.74 22.34
C GLY A 164 -5.14 4.86 21.95
N ALA A 165 -3.94 5.41 22.12
CA ALA A 165 -2.73 4.67 21.82
C ALA A 165 -2.53 3.49 22.76
N GLN A 166 -2.32 2.31 22.19
CA GLN A 166 -2.01 1.09 22.94
C GLN A 166 -0.49 0.89 23.01
N HIS A 167 -0.02 0.31 24.12
CA HIS A 167 1.39 0.00 24.30
C HIS A 167 1.57 -1.48 24.64
N PRO A 168 2.63 -2.16 24.14
CA PRO A 168 2.84 -3.59 24.37
C PRO A 168 2.89 -4.00 25.84
N ASP A 169 3.41 -3.14 26.71
CA ASP A 169 3.54 -3.44 28.15
C ASP A 169 2.23 -3.30 28.94
N ARG A 170 1.20 -2.71 28.34
CA ARG A 170 -0.05 -2.36 29.04
C ARG A 170 -1.29 -3.01 28.45
N LEU A 171 -1.17 -3.60 27.26
CA LEU A 171 -2.31 -4.23 26.59
C LEU A 171 -2.63 -5.58 27.24
N ASP A 172 -3.83 -5.70 27.79
CA ASP A 172 -4.37 -7.00 28.16
C ASP A 172 -4.86 -7.73 26.89
N ALA A 173 -4.11 -8.74 26.50
CA ALA A 173 -4.40 -9.57 25.34
C ALA A 173 -5.45 -10.67 25.62
N GLY A 174 -5.93 -10.81 26.84
CA GLY A 174 -6.86 -11.89 27.21
C GLY A 174 -6.30 -13.30 26.94
N GLY A 175 -4.96 -13.46 26.92
CA GLY A 175 -4.26 -14.73 26.68
C GLY A 175 -4.10 -15.11 25.21
N GLY A 176 -4.60 -14.32 24.26
CA GLY A 176 -4.43 -14.58 22.82
C GLY A 176 -3.23 -13.84 22.21
N PRO A 177 -2.80 -14.23 20.98
CA PRO A 177 -1.73 -13.54 20.27
C PRO A 177 -2.14 -12.12 19.86
N VAL A 178 -1.18 -11.18 19.90
CA VAL A 178 -1.38 -9.78 19.50
C VAL A 178 -0.54 -9.44 18.28
N ILE A 179 -1.16 -8.94 17.22
CA ILE A 179 -0.45 -8.40 16.06
C ILE A 179 -0.46 -6.87 16.14
N TRP A 180 0.73 -6.26 16.05
CA TRP A 180 0.96 -4.82 16.07
C TRP A 180 1.17 -4.30 14.65
N ALA A 181 0.22 -3.48 14.18
CA ALA A 181 0.21 -2.85 12.85
C ALA A 181 0.12 -1.32 12.97
N THR A 182 0.83 -0.76 13.94
CA THR A 182 0.70 0.62 14.43
C THR A 182 1.50 1.66 13.64
N GLY A 183 2.01 1.30 12.46
CA GLY A 183 2.65 2.24 11.54
C GLY A 183 3.95 2.85 12.09
N ALA A 184 4.17 4.16 11.87
CA ALA A 184 5.41 4.81 12.27
C ALA A 184 5.66 4.80 13.79
N PRO A 185 4.67 5.02 14.67
CA PRO A 185 4.85 4.81 16.11
C PRO A 185 5.32 3.39 16.45
N GLY A 186 4.72 2.36 15.86
CA GLY A 186 5.14 0.97 16.13
C GLY A 186 6.54 0.63 15.63
N LEU A 187 7.09 1.31 14.62
CA LEU A 187 8.50 1.17 14.28
C LEU A 187 9.41 1.82 15.34
N ALA A 188 8.97 2.89 15.97
CA ALA A 188 9.69 3.52 17.07
C ALA A 188 9.71 2.61 18.30
N ASP A 189 8.56 2.03 18.68
CA ASP A 189 8.45 1.09 19.81
C ASP A 189 9.34 -0.14 19.58
N LEU A 190 9.29 -0.72 18.38
CA LEU A 190 10.15 -1.85 18.01
C LEU A 190 11.64 -1.49 18.06
N SER A 191 11.98 -0.27 17.61
CA SER A 191 13.38 0.22 17.67
C SER A 191 13.88 0.39 19.09
N ALA A 192 13.03 0.90 19.99
CA ALA A 192 13.34 1.05 21.40
C ALA A 192 13.57 -0.31 22.08
N ASP A 193 12.67 -1.27 21.85
CA ASP A 193 12.77 -2.62 22.42
C ASP A 193 14.05 -3.36 21.97
N LEU A 194 14.42 -3.21 20.69
CA LEU A 194 15.58 -3.91 20.14
C LEU A 194 16.89 -3.15 20.31
N GLY A 195 16.87 -1.93 20.88
CA GLY A 195 18.04 -1.09 21.04
C GLY A 195 18.73 -0.72 19.72
N ARG A 196 18.01 -0.79 18.59
CA ARG A 196 18.52 -0.46 17.25
C ARG A 196 17.41 0.09 16.36
N ALA A 197 17.77 0.96 15.43
CA ALA A 197 16.80 1.49 14.47
C ALA A 197 16.22 0.37 13.59
N MET A 198 14.90 0.26 13.52
CA MET A 198 14.19 -0.68 12.66
C MET A 198 13.55 0.02 11.46
N GLY A 199 13.36 1.32 11.55
CA GLY A 199 12.77 2.12 10.50
C GLY A 199 12.54 3.57 10.94
N ASN A 200 11.92 4.33 10.06
CA ASN A 200 11.55 5.72 10.32
C ASN A 200 10.20 6.09 9.67
N GLY A 201 9.64 7.18 10.11
CA GLY A 201 8.51 7.83 9.44
C GLY A 201 8.97 8.65 8.25
N VAL A 202 8.23 8.61 7.15
CA VAL A 202 8.43 9.48 5.98
C VAL A 202 7.09 10.12 5.65
N LYS A 203 6.99 11.45 5.83
CA LYS A 203 5.78 12.19 5.47
C LYS A 203 5.58 12.13 3.96
N GLY A 204 4.34 12.04 3.56
CA GLY A 204 3.93 12.16 2.17
C GLY A 204 2.60 12.86 2.05
N GLN A 205 2.48 13.67 1.01
CA GLN A 205 1.30 14.44 0.71
C GLN A 205 0.69 14.01 -0.61
N SER A 206 -0.62 14.10 -0.73
CA SER A 206 -1.37 13.79 -1.95
C SER A 206 -2.63 14.65 -2.03
N ALA A 207 -3.17 14.80 -3.23
CA ALA A 207 -4.44 15.46 -3.45
C ALA A 207 -5.40 14.56 -4.25
N LEU A 208 -6.68 14.86 -4.15
CA LEU A 208 -7.75 14.26 -4.94
C LEU A 208 -8.36 15.36 -5.80
N LEU A 209 -8.45 15.13 -7.11
CA LEU A 209 -8.97 16.05 -8.08
C LEU A 209 -10.31 15.55 -8.65
N GLY A 210 -11.24 16.46 -8.92
CA GLY A 210 -12.49 16.20 -9.63
C GLY A 210 -12.23 16.07 -11.13
N PHE A 211 -11.95 14.88 -11.61
CA PHE A 211 -11.71 14.59 -13.01
C PHE A 211 -12.14 13.16 -13.34
N ALA A 212 -13.10 12.99 -14.23
CA ALA A 212 -13.65 11.68 -14.55
C ALA A 212 -12.86 10.97 -15.66
N ALA A 213 -12.14 9.94 -15.25
CA ALA A 213 -11.38 9.06 -16.14
C ALA A 213 -11.35 7.61 -15.62
N PRO A 214 -12.52 6.98 -15.31
CA PRO A 214 -12.57 5.73 -14.54
C PRO A 214 -11.84 4.56 -15.20
N ASP A 215 -11.75 4.54 -16.54
CA ASP A 215 -11.15 3.44 -17.30
C ASP A 215 -9.71 3.76 -17.78
N ALA A 216 -9.20 4.95 -17.47
CA ALA A 216 -7.85 5.31 -17.88
C ALA A 216 -6.80 4.54 -17.07
N PRO A 217 -5.66 4.18 -17.70
CA PRO A 217 -4.51 3.68 -16.96
C PRO A 217 -3.99 4.75 -16.00
N GLN A 218 -3.39 4.32 -14.89
CA GLN A 218 -2.66 5.27 -14.06
C GLN A 218 -1.41 5.78 -14.79
N VAL A 219 -1.02 7.02 -14.51
CA VAL A 219 0.20 7.60 -15.03
C VAL A 219 1.28 7.61 -13.95
N PHE A 220 2.51 7.28 -14.36
CA PHE A 220 3.67 7.44 -13.51
C PHE A 220 4.77 8.19 -14.27
N ALA A 221 5.12 9.39 -13.81
CA ALA A 221 6.16 10.22 -14.38
C ALA A 221 6.89 11.00 -13.29
N ASP A 222 8.20 11.13 -13.39
CA ASP A 222 9.05 11.89 -12.45
C ASP A 222 8.80 11.59 -10.96
N GLY A 223 8.53 10.31 -10.64
CA GLY A 223 8.26 9.88 -9.28
C GLY A 223 6.86 10.22 -8.76
N LEU A 224 5.99 10.75 -9.60
CA LEU A 224 4.61 11.12 -9.30
C LEU A 224 3.65 10.09 -9.91
N HIS A 225 2.68 9.64 -9.12
CA HIS A 225 1.54 8.86 -9.57
C HIS A 225 0.33 9.76 -9.82
N ILE A 226 -0.37 9.56 -10.91
CA ILE A 226 -1.69 10.12 -11.22
C ILE A 226 -2.62 8.91 -11.39
N VAL A 227 -3.54 8.72 -10.47
CA VAL A 227 -4.33 7.49 -10.36
C VAL A 227 -5.81 7.83 -10.50
N PRO A 228 -6.43 7.50 -11.64
CA PRO A 228 -7.87 7.66 -11.79
C PRO A 228 -8.62 6.61 -10.97
N HIS A 229 -9.67 7.05 -10.25
CA HIS A 229 -10.55 6.18 -9.48
C HIS A 229 -11.90 5.98 -10.19
N ALA A 230 -12.59 4.89 -9.85
CA ALA A 230 -13.88 4.54 -10.46
C ALA A 230 -15.01 5.53 -10.15
N ASP A 231 -14.86 6.34 -9.10
CA ASP A 231 -15.85 7.33 -8.65
C ASP A 231 -15.76 8.69 -9.38
N GLY A 232 -14.95 8.79 -10.42
CA GLY A 232 -14.80 10.04 -11.19
C GLY A 232 -13.80 11.01 -10.59
N THR A 233 -12.92 10.54 -9.70
CA THR A 233 -11.84 11.35 -9.14
C THR A 233 -10.47 10.88 -9.65
N VAL A 234 -9.47 11.76 -9.56
CA VAL A 234 -8.07 11.43 -9.84
C VAL A 234 -7.21 11.80 -8.64
N ALA A 235 -6.52 10.81 -8.09
CA ALA A 235 -5.56 11.04 -7.04
C ALA A 235 -4.17 11.33 -7.61
N ILE A 236 -3.49 12.33 -7.04
CA ILE A 236 -2.11 12.67 -7.38
C ILE A 236 -1.22 12.56 -6.14
N GLY A 237 -0.03 12.01 -6.32
CA GLY A 237 0.91 11.83 -5.20
C GLY A 237 2.17 11.08 -5.60
N SER A 238 3.20 11.18 -4.81
CA SER A 238 3.20 11.81 -3.50
C SER A 238 4.55 12.44 -3.22
N THR A 239 4.59 13.40 -2.31
CA THR A 239 5.86 13.88 -1.74
C THR A 239 6.56 12.77 -0.93
N SER A 240 7.81 12.99 -0.58
CA SER A 240 8.60 12.08 0.29
C SER A 240 9.56 12.91 1.14
N GLU A 241 9.10 13.26 2.34
CA GLU A 241 9.75 14.19 3.25
C GLU A 241 10.28 13.41 4.46
N ARG A 242 11.61 13.36 4.61
CA ARG A 242 12.27 12.60 5.68
C ARG A 242 12.36 13.36 6.98
N ASP A 243 12.51 14.68 6.88
CA ASP A 243 12.76 15.57 8.01
C ASP A 243 11.55 16.50 8.26
N ALA A 244 10.36 16.08 7.86
CA ALA A 244 9.16 16.87 7.99
C ALA A 244 8.71 16.97 9.45
N VAL A 245 8.54 18.19 9.94
CA VAL A 245 8.16 18.51 11.32
C VAL A 245 6.68 18.87 11.42
N THR A 246 6.06 19.28 10.31
CA THR A 246 4.67 19.78 10.31
C THR A 246 3.68 18.67 9.95
N PRO A 247 2.65 18.44 10.75
CA PRO A 247 1.52 17.62 10.35
C PRO A 247 0.68 18.35 9.29
N GLY A 248 0.03 17.59 8.42
CA GLY A 248 -0.87 18.15 7.41
C GLY A 248 -0.18 18.58 6.10
N PRO A 249 -1.00 18.96 5.10
CA PRO A 249 -0.53 19.44 3.81
C PRO A 249 0.13 20.83 3.92
N ASP A 250 1.09 21.10 3.03
CA ASP A 250 1.81 22.38 2.94
C ASP A 250 2.06 22.75 1.46
N ALA A 251 2.84 23.83 1.22
CA ALA A 251 3.11 24.35 -0.12
C ALA A 251 3.77 23.35 -1.08
N GLN A 252 4.41 22.28 -0.60
CA GLN A 252 4.93 21.23 -1.46
C GLN A 252 3.82 20.49 -2.20
N LEU A 253 2.61 20.44 -1.62
CA LEU A 253 1.46 19.84 -2.29
C LEU A 253 0.98 20.71 -3.47
N ASP A 254 1.05 22.03 -3.37
CA ASP A 254 0.72 22.93 -4.49
C ASP A 254 1.70 22.73 -5.67
N ALA A 255 2.98 22.62 -5.37
CA ALA A 255 3.99 22.28 -6.37
C ALA A 255 3.76 20.89 -6.99
N LEU A 256 3.29 19.92 -6.20
CA LEU A 256 2.95 18.58 -6.69
C LEU A 256 1.74 18.63 -7.65
N ILE A 257 0.70 19.41 -7.33
CA ILE A 257 -0.47 19.61 -8.19
C ILE A 257 -0.05 20.26 -9.52
N ALA A 258 0.77 21.31 -9.47
CA ALA A 258 1.29 21.96 -10.67
C ALA A 258 2.09 21.00 -11.55
N ARG A 259 2.92 20.12 -10.96
CA ARG A 259 3.64 19.08 -11.69
C ARG A 259 2.71 18.05 -12.33
N ALA A 260 1.64 17.64 -11.64
CA ALA A 260 0.67 16.71 -12.21
C ALA A 260 -0.02 17.31 -13.45
N VAL A 261 -0.36 18.59 -13.42
CA VAL A 261 -0.92 19.32 -14.57
C VAL A 261 0.11 19.41 -15.70
N ALA A 262 1.39 19.67 -15.39
CA ALA A 262 2.43 19.70 -16.41
C ALA A 262 2.64 18.33 -17.08
N ILE A 263 2.52 17.23 -16.31
CA ILE A 263 2.61 15.86 -16.84
C ILE A 263 1.38 15.49 -17.66
N CYS A 264 0.18 15.82 -17.16
CA CYS A 264 -1.10 15.55 -17.83
C CYS A 264 -1.90 16.86 -17.94
N PRO A 265 -1.74 17.63 -19.05
CA PRO A 265 -2.42 18.92 -19.22
C PRO A 265 -3.94 18.85 -19.14
N ALA A 266 -4.54 17.70 -19.39
CA ALA A 266 -5.97 17.48 -19.21
C ALA A 266 -6.48 17.75 -17.78
N LEU A 267 -5.61 17.73 -16.77
CA LEU A 267 -5.94 18.03 -15.38
C LEU A 267 -6.02 19.54 -15.10
N ALA A 268 -5.71 20.41 -16.08
CA ALA A 268 -5.76 21.85 -15.89
C ALA A 268 -7.18 22.31 -15.53
N GLY A 269 -7.31 23.07 -14.44
CA GLY A 269 -8.60 23.55 -13.95
C GLY A 269 -9.44 22.52 -13.20
N ALA A 270 -8.97 21.28 -13.00
CA ALA A 270 -9.67 20.30 -12.17
C ALA A 270 -9.75 20.78 -10.71
N GLU A 271 -10.94 20.69 -10.11
CA GLU A 271 -11.15 21.06 -8.71
C GLU A 271 -10.33 20.18 -7.75
N VAL A 272 -9.67 20.80 -6.77
CA VAL A 272 -9.02 20.06 -5.69
C VAL A 272 -10.05 19.71 -4.62
N ILE A 273 -10.53 18.46 -4.63
CA ILE A 273 -11.57 17.96 -3.72
C ILE A 273 -11.00 17.70 -2.32
N ASP A 274 -9.77 17.15 -2.23
CA ASP A 274 -9.16 16.81 -0.96
C ASP A 274 -7.63 16.99 -0.99
N ARG A 275 -7.07 17.33 0.15
CA ARG A 275 -5.65 17.51 0.41
C ARG A 275 -5.27 16.70 1.65
N TRP A 276 -4.36 15.78 1.48
CA TRP A 276 -3.99 14.83 2.52
C TRP A 276 -2.48 14.81 2.77
N ALA A 277 -2.12 14.57 4.03
CA ALA A 277 -0.76 14.23 4.44
C ALA A 277 -0.77 13.13 5.49
N GLY A 278 0.27 12.30 5.51
CA GLY A 278 0.43 11.25 6.50
C GLY A 278 1.86 10.71 6.55
N VAL A 279 2.20 10.08 7.67
CA VAL A 279 3.54 9.56 7.92
C VAL A 279 3.58 8.06 7.61
N ARG A 280 4.32 7.69 6.57
CA ARG A 280 4.47 6.30 6.13
C ARG A 280 5.57 5.59 6.92
N PRO A 281 5.30 4.40 7.47
CA PRO A 281 6.31 3.58 8.13
C PRO A 281 7.27 2.99 7.09
N ARG A 282 8.54 3.37 7.15
CA ARG A 282 9.58 2.85 6.26
C ARG A 282 10.58 2.01 7.06
N ALA A 283 10.55 0.70 6.89
CA ALA A 283 11.57 -0.18 7.46
C ALA A 283 12.94 0.05 6.81
N LEU A 284 14.02 -0.12 7.55
CA LEU A 284 15.39 0.01 7.03
C LEU A 284 15.69 -1.05 5.96
N SER A 285 15.16 -2.26 6.11
CA SER A 285 15.24 -3.34 5.10
C SER A 285 14.56 -2.99 3.76
N ARG A 286 13.75 -1.93 3.72
CA ARG A 286 12.88 -1.58 2.59
C ARG A 286 11.90 -2.71 2.19
N ALA A 287 11.69 -3.67 3.09
CA ALA A 287 10.66 -4.69 3.01
C ALA A 287 9.70 -4.50 4.19
N PRO A 288 8.46 -4.98 4.14
CA PRO A 288 7.62 -5.07 5.33
C PRO A 288 8.32 -5.86 6.44
N LEU A 289 8.08 -5.47 7.68
CA LEU A 289 8.49 -6.22 8.87
C LEU A 289 7.30 -7.08 9.32
N VAL A 290 7.49 -8.39 9.31
CA VAL A 290 6.44 -9.38 9.55
C VAL A 290 6.99 -10.50 10.42
N GLY A 291 6.23 -10.98 11.40
CA GLY A 291 6.62 -12.12 12.22
C GLY A 291 6.54 -11.84 13.72
N ALA A 292 7.15 -12.70 14.51
CA ALA A 292 7.19 -12.55 15.97
C ALA A 292 7.92 -11.28 16.39
N TRP A 293 7.44 -10.62 17.45
CA TRP A 293 8.14 -9.50 18.07
C TRP A 293 9.28 -10.06 18.93
N PRO A 294 10.54 -9.81 18.61
CA PRO A 294 11.66 -10.36 19.37
C PRO A 294 11.61 -9.92 20.83
N GLY A 295 11.78 -10.89 21.75
CA GLY A 295 11.74 -10.63 23.19
C GLY A 295 10.33 -10.49 23.80
N ARG A 296 9.25 -10.54 23.00
CA ARG A 296 7.86 -10.45 23.47
C ARG A 296 7.04 -11.67 23.04
N PRO A 297 7.02 -12.76 23.82
CA PRO A 297 6.24 -13.94 23.50
C PRO A 297 4.75 -13.62 23.29
N GLY A 298 4.14 -14.18 22.26
CA GLY A 298 2.74 -13.94 21.90
C GLY A 298 2.47 -12.64 21.15
N HIS A 299 3.48 -11.77 20.95
CA HIS A 299 3.35 -10.55 20.16
C HIS A 299 3.96 -10.74 18.77
N PHE A 300 3.30 -10.16 17.77
CA PHE A 300 3.67 -10.24 16.36
C PHE A 300 3.62 -8.85 15.72
N ILE A 301 4.29 -8.67 14.60
CA ILE A 301 4.41 -7.41 13.88
C ILE A 301 3.94 -7.57 12.46
N ALA A 302 3.18 -6.58 11.97
CA ALA A 302 2.89 -6.34 10.56
C ALA A 302 3.07 -4.84 10.27
N ASN A 303 4.26 -4.42 9.84
CA ASN A 303 4.58 -3.01 9.72
C ASN A 303 5.53 -2.73 8.53
N GLY A 304 5.92 -1.48 8.33
CA GLY A 304 6.96 -1.12 7.36
C GLY A 304 6.52 -1.13 5.88
N GLY A 305 5.22 -1.15 5.59
CA GLY A 305 4.67 -1.24 4.23
C GLY A 305 4.99 -0.05 3.31
N PHE A 306 5.40 1.08 3.87
CA PHE A 306 5.81 2.30 3.17
C PHE A 306 4.89 2.69 2.00
N LYS A 307 5.41 2.63 0.74
CA LYS A 307 4.67 2.96 -0.50
C LYS A 307 3.93 1.76 -1.12
N ILE A 308 4.16 0.55 -0.62
CA ILE A 308 3.61 -0.69 -1.21
C ILE A 308 2.62 -1.40 -0.30
N GLY A 309 2.16 -0.74 0.78
CA GLY A 309 1.32 -1.36 1.82
C GLY A 309 0.06 -2.03 1.27
N PHE A 310 -0.70 -1.38 0.40
CA PHE A 310 -1.92 -1.95 -0.17
C PHE A 310 -1.65 -3.15 -1.09
N ALA A 311 -0.55 -3.13 -1.86
CA ALA A 311 -0.17 -4.27 -2.69
C ALA A 311 0.32 -5.45 -1.86
N MET A 312 1.02 -5.19 -0.74
CA MET A 312 1.62 -6.22 0.10
C MET A 312 0.69 -6.71 1.23
N ALA A 313 -0.45 -6.07 1.45
CA ALA A 313 -1.36 -6.44 2.53
C ALA A 313 -1.88 -7.88 2.43
N PRO A 314 -2.32 -8.39 1.26
CA PRO A 314 -2.76 -9.77 1.14
C PRO A 314 -1.68 -10.81 1.51
N PRO A 315 -0.45 -10.79 0.94
CA PRO A 315 0.56 -11.77 1.33
C PRO A 315 1.04 -11.60 2.78
N VAL A 316 1.17 -10.38 3.30
CA VAL A 316 1.53 -10.15 4.71
C VAL A 316 0.49 -10.79 5.64
N ALA A 317 -0.80 -10.57 5.35
CA ALA A 317 -1.89 -11.16 6.11
C ALA A 317 -1.89 -12.69 6.04
N GLY A 318 -1.70 -13.25 4.84
CA GLY A 318 -1.62 -14.69 4.64
C GLY A 318 -0.49 -15.35 5.40
N MET A 319 0.72 -14.79 5.33
CA MET A 319 1.91 -15.29 6.04
C MET A 319 1.72 -15.28 7.56
N LEU A 320 1.17 -14.19 8.13
CA LEU A 320 0.89 -14.14 9.56
C LEU A 320 -0.23 -15.08 9.98
N ALA A 321 -1.27 -15.23 9.17
CA ALA A 321 -2.33 -16.19 9.46
C ALA A 321 -1.81 -17.62 9.42
N ASP A 322 -0.96 -18.00 8.47
CA ASP A 322 -0.31 -19.30 8.42
C ASP A 322 0.53 -19.54 9.70
N LEU A 323 1.36 -18.58 10.08
CA LEU A 323 2.19 -18.66 11.27
C LEU A 323 1.35 -18.82 12.55
N LEU A 324 0.29 -18.03 12.70
CA LEU A 324 -0.53 -18.01 13.91
C LEU A 324 -1.48 -19.21 14.03
N LEU A 325 -2.05 -19.67 12.92
CA LEU A 325 -3.06 -20.73 12.96
C LEU A 325 -2.48 -22.14 12.80
N THR A 326 -1.34 -22.26 12.14
CA THR A 326 -0.76 -23.56 11.80
C THR A 326 0.68 -23.75 12.26
N GLY A 327 1.34 -22.69 12.74
CA GLY A 327 2.76 -22.69 13.06
C GLY A 327 3.69 -22.67 11.83
N ALA A 328 3.12 -22.59 10.61
CA ALA A 328 3.91 -22.59 9.38
C ALA A 328 4.50 -21.20 9.12
N ASP A 329 5.80 -21.06 9.31
CA ASP A 329 6.53 -19.85 8.97
C ASP A 329 6.91 -19.87 7.47
N ARG A 330 6.25 -18.99 6.69
CA ARG A 330 6.51 -18.77 5.26
C ARG A 330 6.97 -17.35 4.97
N ILE A 331 7.40 -16.64 6.01
CA ILE A 331 7.86 -15.26 5.89
C ILE A 331 9.24 -15.28 5.25
N PRO A 332 9.47 -14.54 4.15
CA PRO A 332 10.77 -14.52 3.49
C PRO A 332 11.86 -13.94 4.38
N ALA A 333 13.09 -14.41 4.21
CA ALA A 333 14.27 -13.79 4.79
C ALA A 333 14.31 -12.28 4.48
N GLY A 334 14.72 -11.47 5.45
CA GLY A 334 14.73 -10.01 5.35
C GLY A 334 13.40 -9.31 5.66
N PHE A 335 12.33 -10.09 5.94
CA PHE A 335 11.05 -9.55 6.44
C PHE A 335 10.91 -9.74 7.95
N HIS A 336 11.65 -10.64 8.56
CA HIS A 336 11.61 -10.87 10.00
C HIS A 336 12.21 -9.69 10.78
N PRO A 337 11.61 -9.32 11.95
CA PRO A 337 12.09 -8.19 12.75
C PRO A 337 13.43 -8.44 13.44
N ASP A 338 13.84 -9.68 13.65
CA ASP A 338 15.09 -10.08 14.31
C ASP A 338 16.29 -10.08 13.34
N GLU A 339 16.06 -10.18 12.05
CA GLU A 339 17.12 -10.15 11.05
C GLU A 339 17.71 -8.75 10.90
N ARG A 340 19.05 -8.69 10.74
CA ARG A 340 19.70 -7.44 10.39
C ARG A 340 19.57 -7.20 8.89
N PRO A 341 19.25 -5.96 8.47
CA PRO A 341 19.33 -5.62 7.04
C PRO A 341 20.75 -5.89 6.53
N ALA A 342 20.84 -6.57 5.39
CA ALA A 342 22.11 -6.81 4.71
C ALA A 342 22.71 -5.51 4.17
#